data_74ba16153f17951ed69befff84a89c29
#
_entry.id   74ba16153f17951ed69befff84a89c29
#
_cell.length_a   1.000
_cell.length_b   1.000
_cell.length_c   1.000
_cell.angle_alpha   90.00
_cell.angle_beta   90.00
_cell.angle_gamma   90.00
#
_symmetry.space_group_name_H-M   'P 1'
#
loop_
_entity.id
_entity.type
_entity.pdbx_description
1 polymer ?
#
loop_
_entity_poly.entity_id
_entity_poly.type
_entity_poly.pdbx_seq_one_letter_code
_entity_poly.pdbx_strand_id
1 'polypeptide(L)'
;GMTIWFDTGGSVGDGYGTIVQNGAKAAAADMGCELRLLYSDWNPETMITHFRNAVAARPDGIVVMGHPGDAAFGPLVDAAVKQGIVVTSIDTALPETQARHRAKGFGYVGTDNYTQGKALAEEVLRRTNLKKGDRAFVWGLKRIPDRGRRAQAIVEMLEQAGVTVDYQEITPEIDKDPVL
;
A
#
# COMPACT_ATOMS: atom_id res chain seq x y z
N GLY A 1 -25.04 -12.03 7.58
CA GLY A 1 -24.40 -11.05 6.70
C GLY A 1 -23.01 -11.54 6.33
N MET A 2 -22.38 -10.91 5.33
CA MET A 2 -21.00 -11.22 4.95
C MET A 2 -20.02 -10.69 6.02
N THR A 3 -18.95 -11.44 6.25
CA THR A 3 -17.86 -11.04 7.14
C THR A 3 -16.63 -10.67 6.32
N ILE A 4 -16.11 -9.47 6.51
CA ILE A 4 -14.93 -8.96 5.84
C ILE A 4 -13.80 -8.71 6.86
N TRP A 5 -12.65 -9.30 6.61
CA TRP A 5 -11.42 -9.00 7.37
C TRP A 5 -10.60 -7.98 6.59
N PHE A 6 -10.16 -6.93 7.26
CA PHE A 6 -9.50 -5.79 6.62
C PHE A 6 -8.26 -5.38 7.40
N ASP A 7 -7.09 -5.59 6.82
CA ASP A 7 -5.82 -5.07 7.35
C ASP A 7 -5.57 -3.67 6.78
N THR A 8 -5.57 -2.67 7.65
CA THR A 8 -5.32 -1.28 7.27
C THR A 8 -3.85 -1.00 6.95
N GLY A 9 -2.97 -1.91 7.32
CA GLY A 9 -1.51 -1.80 7.16
C GLY A 9 -0.81 -1.00 8.25
N GLY A 10 -1.45 0.00 8.82
CA GLY A 10 -0.87 0.91 9.80
C GLY A 10 -1.10 0.51 11.25
N SER A 11 -0.83 1.47 12.13
CA SER A 11 -1.09 1.38 13.56
C SER A 11 -2.48 1.92 13.90
N VAL A 12 -2.99 1.55 15.07
CA VAL A 12 -4.22 2.15 15.59
C VAL A 12 -4.02 3.64 15.80
N GLY A 13 -4.84 4.45 15.13
CA GLY A 13 -4.81 5.91 15.28
C GLY A 13 -3.79 6.64 14.39
N ASP A 14 -3.05 5.94 13.52
CA ASP A 14 -2.23 6.64 12.52
C ASP A 14 -3.11 7.38 11.50
N GLY A 15 -2.55 8.43 10.89
CA GLY A 15 -3.31 9.31 10.01
C GLY A 15 -3.87 8.61 8.77
N TYR A 16 -3.08 7.77 8.10
CA TYR A 16 -3.52 7.03 6.92
C TYR A 16 -4.50 5.91 7.29
N GLY A 17 -4.14 5.07 8.25
CA GLY A 17 -4.97 3.95 8.70
C GLY A 17 -6.33 4.41 9.22
N THR A 18 -6.41 5.56 9.89
CA THR A 18 -7.67 6.14 10.36
C THR A 18 -8.59 6.52 9.21
N ILE A 19 -8.07 7.14 8.14
CA ILE A 19 -8.88 7.51 6.97
C ILE A 19 -9.41 6.25 6.27
N VAL A 20 -8.54 5.28 6.03
CA VAL A 20 -8.90 4.01 5.39
C VAL A 20 -9.91 3.23 6.22
N GLN A 21 -9.69 3.14 7.55
CA GLN A 21 -10.61 2.51 8.49
C GLN A 21 -12.01 3.14 8.47
N ASN A 22 -12.07 4.47 8.44
CA ASN A 22 -13.36 5.18 8.42
C ASN A 22 -14.12 4.90 7.12
N GLY A 23 -13.44 4.86 5.99
CA GLY A 23 -14.04 4.44 4.72
C GLY A 23 -14.54 3.00 4.75
N ALA A 24 -13.75 2.08 5.30
CA ALA A 24 -14.15 0.68 5.44
C ALA A 24 -15.38 0.50 6.35
N LYS A 25 -15.43 1.23 7.48
CA LYS A 25 -16.58 1.22 8.39
C LYS A 25 -17.86 1.75 7.72
N ALA A 26 -17.73 2.86 6.98
CA ALA A 26 -18.87 3.41 6.24
C ALA A 26 -19.39 2.43 5.19
N ALA A 27 -18.50 1.86 4.37
CA ALA A 27 -18.88 0.86 3.37
C ALA A 27 -19.52 -0.39 3.99
N ALA A 28 -18.97 -0.88 5.10
CA ALA A 28 -19.55 -2.04 5.81
C ALA A 28 -20.95 -1.76 6.33
N ALA A 29 -21.19 -0.55 6.88
CA ALA A 29 -22.51 -0.14 7.33
C ALA A 29 -23.50 -0.05 6.18
N ASP A 30 -23.12 0.56 5.06
CA ASP A 30 -23.97 0.71 3.87
C ASP A 30 -24.32 -0.64 3.22
N MET A 31 -23.38 -1.59 3.25
CA MET A 31 -23.53 -2.90 2.64
C MET A 31 -24.07 -3.98 3.60
N GLY A 32 -24.25 -3.67 4.88
CA GLY A 32 -24.69 -4.63 5.89
C GLY A 32 -23.69 -5.76 6.16
N CYS A 33 -22.40 -5.46 6.11
CA CYS A 33 -21.32 -6.43 6.36
C CYS A 33 -20.79 -6.31 7.79
N GLU A 34 -20.36 -7.44 8.37
CA GLU A 34 -19.52 -7.45 9.57
C GLU A 34 -18.08 -7.16 9.16
N LEU A 35 -17.49 -6.11 9.75
CA LEU A 35 -16.11 -5.72 9.46
C LEU A 35 -15.19 -6.04 10.64
N ARG A 36 -14.08 -6.76 10.37
CA ARG A 36 -13.01 -7.01 11.32
C ARG A 36 -11.74 -6.30 10.86
N LEU A 37 -11.34 -5.28 11.62
CA LEU A 37 -10.15 -4.49 11.36
C LEU A 37 -8.92 -5.12 12.00
N LEU A 38 -7.81 -5.10 11.26
CA LEU A 38 -6.48 -5.50 11.70
C LEU A 38 -5.50 -4.36 11.47
N TYR A 39 -4.43 -4.34 12.23
CA TYR A 39 -3.41 -3.30 12.20
C TYR A 39 -2.03 -3.96 12.25
N SER A 40 -1.22 -3.72 11.27
CA SER A 40 0.06 -4.43 11.07
C SER A 40 1.29 -3.58 11.41
N ASP A 41 1.11 -2.37 11.92
CA ASP A 41 2.20 -1.43 12.26
C ASP A 41 3.22 -1.26 11.12
N TRP A 42 2.74 -1.28 9.88
CA TRP A 42 3.52 -1.25 8.64
C TRP A 42 4.55 -2.39 8.51
N ASN A 43 4.38 -3.46 9.28
CA ASN A 43 5.28 -4.62 9.27
C ASN A 43 4.78 -5.68 8.29
N PRO A 44 5.54 -6.01 7.22
CA PRO A 44 5.14 -6.98 6.20
C PRO A 44 4.92 -8.40 6.76
N GLU A 45 5.71 -8.83 7.72
CA GLU A 45 5.55 -10.17 8.34
C GLU A 45 4.25 -10.26 9.14
N THR A 46 3.88 -9.17 9.82
CA THR A 46 2.61 -9.08 10.53
C THR A 46 1.44 -9.11 9.54
N MET A 47 1.53 -8.42 8.40
CA MET A 47 0.52 -8.47 7.33
C MET A 47 0.31 -9.90 6.81
N ILE A 48 1.39 -10.65 6.58
CA ILE A 48 1.35 -12.05 6.16
C ILE A 48 0.69 -12.92 7.23
N THR A 49 1.05 -12.73 8.50
CA THR A 49 0.48 -13.47 9.64
C THR A 49 -1.01 -13.20 9.78
N HIS A 50 -1.42 -11.93 9.69
CA HIS A 50 -2.84 -11.52 9.71
C HIS A 50 -3.62 -12.15 8.57
N PHE A 51 -3.06 -12.19 7.37
CA PHE A 51 -3.70 -12.83 6.23
C PHE A 51 -3.94 -14.32 6.46
N ARG A 52 -2.93 -15.05 6.96
CA ARG A 52 -3.07 -16.47 7.29
C ARG A 52 -4.16 -16.72 8.34
N ASN A 53 -4.20 -15.88 9.37
CA ASN A 53 -5.23 -15.94 10.41
C ASN A 53 -6.62 -15.66 9.85
N ALA A 54 -6.73 -14.67 8.96
CA ALA A 54 -7.99 -14.35 8.28
C ALA A 54 -8.46 -15.54 7.43
N VAL A 55 -7.60 -16.16 6.63
CA VAL A 55 -7.94 -17.34 5.82
C VAL A 55 -8.41 -18.50 6.71
N ALA A 56 -7.75 -18.71 7.85
CA ALA A 56 -8.16 -19.76 8.80
C ALA A 56 -9.55 -19.53 9.41
N ALA A 57 -9.95 -18.26 9.58
CA ALA A 57 -11.28 -17.88 10.06
C ALA A 57 -12.38 -17.98 9.00
N ARG A 58 -12.01 -18.20 7.73
CA ARG A 58 -12.93 -18.38 6.59
C ARG A 58 -13.97 -17.27 6.43
N PRO A 59 -13.58 -15.99 6.35
CA PRO A 59 -14.52 -14.92 6.04
C PRO A 59 -14.98 -15.00 4.58
N ASP A 60 -15.98 -14.20 4.24
CA ASP A 60 -16.42 -14.06 2.84
C ASP A 60 -15.40 -13.25 2.01
N GLY A 61 -14.73 -12.28 2.64
CA GLY A 61 -13.71 -11.46 1.98
C GLY A 61 -12.57 -11.04 2.88
N ILE A 62 -11.42 -10.80 2.24
CA ILE A 62 -10.21 -10.26 2.90
C ILE A 62 -9.68 -9.08 2.07
N VAL A 63 -9.47 -7.96 2.73
CA VAL A 63 -8.78 -6.79 2.16
C VAL A 63 -7.39 -6.70 2.78
N VAL A 64 -6.37 -6.67 1.92
CA VAL A 64 -4.96 -6.68 2.35
C VAL A 64 -4.22 -5.42 1.92
N MET A 65 -3.34 -4.94 2.79
CA MET A 65 -2.27 -4.03 2.41
C MET A 65 -1.23 -4.79 1.59
N GLY A 66 -1.03 -4.42 0.33
CA GLY A 66 -0.21 -5.19 -0.61
C GLY A 66 1.32 -5.10 -0.41
N HIS A 67 1.82 -4.45 0.63
CA HIS A 67 3.26 -4.18 0.85
C HIS A 67 4.19 -5.37 0.78
N PRO A 68 3.83 -6.59 1.25
CA PRO A 68 4.67 -7.78 1.07
C PRO A 68 4.92 -8.18 -0.39
N GLY A 69 4.08 -7.71 -1.33
CA GLY A 69 4.24 -7.97 -2.75
C GLY A 69 3.71 -9.32 -3.24
N ASP A 70 3.71 -9.50 -4.57
CA ASP A 70 3.18 -10.70 -5.24
C ASP A 70 3.88 -12.00 -4.82
N ALA A 71 5.19 -11.96 -4.63
CA ALA A 71 5.96 -13.15 -4.27
C ALA A 71 5.51 -13.73 -2.90
N ALA A 72 5.19 -12.88 -1.94
CA ALA A 72 4.74 -13.29 -0.61
C ALA A 72 3.24 -13.60 -0.58
N PHE A 73 2.41 -12.73 -1.15
CA PHE A 73 0.96 -12.89 -1.10
C PHE A 73 0.38 -13.85 -2.14
N GLY A 74 0.99 -13.97 -3.31
CA GLY A 74 0.46 -14.78 -4.39
C GLY A 74 0.02 -16.19 -3.96
N PRO A 75 0.92 -17.01 -3.37
CA PRO A 75 0.56 -18.35 -2.92
C PRO A 75 -0.53 -18.36 -1.83
N LEU A 76 -0.57 -17.35 -0.98
CA LEU A 76 -1.57 -17.25 0.09
C LEU A 76 -2.94 -16.88 -0.47
N VAL A 77 -2.99 -15.98 -1.44
CA VAL A 77 -4.21 -15.61 -2.16
C VAL A 77 -4.73 -16.81 -2.97
N ASP A 78 -3.84 -17.57 -3.63
CA ASP A 78 -4.20 -18.79 -4.34
C ASP A 78 -4.95 -19.77 -3.40
N ALA A 79 -4.46 -19.93 -2.16
CA ALA A 79 -5.09 -20.78 -1.15
C ALA A 79 -6.44 -20.22 -0.65
N ALA A 80 -6.56 -18.91 -0.47
CA ALA A 80 -7.80 -18.25 -0.06
C ALA A 80 -8.89 -18.39 -1.13
N VAL A 81 -8.55 -18.10 -2.38
CA VAL A 81 -9.48 -18.20 -3.53
C VAL A 81 -9.99 -19.63 -3.74
N LYS A 82 -9.14 -20.65 -3.52
CA LYS A 82 -9.58 -22.06 -3.54
C LYS A 82 -10.62 -22.39 -2.48
N GLN A 83 -10.66 -21.64 -1.38
CA GLN A 83 -11.65 -21.76 -0.32
C GLN A 83 -12.91 -20.91 -0.56
N GLY A 84 -12.98 -20.20 -1.70
CA GLY A 84 -14.10 -19.32 -2.04
C GLY A 84 -14.02 -17.94 -1.40
N ILE A 85 -12.91 -17.58 -0.77
CA ILE A 85 -12.71 -16.26 -0.15
C ILE A 85 -12.34 -15.24 -1.23
N VAL A 86 -13.06 -14.13 -1.30
CA VAL A 86 -12.73 -13.01 -2.19
C VAL A 86 -11.60 -12.17 -1.56
N VAL A 87 -10.57 -11.85 -2.32
CA VAL A 87 -9.44 -11.03 -1.84
C VAL A 87 -9.30 -9.77 -2.68
N THR A 88 -9.01 -8.66 -2.04
CA THR A 88 -8.69 -7.36 -2.67
C THR A 88 -7.46 -6.76 -2.02
N SER A 89 -6.58 -6.16 -2.81
CA SER A 89 -5.44 -5.39 -2.29
C SER A 89 -5.72 -3.89 -2.27
N ILE A 90 -5.10 -3.21 -1.31
CA ILE A 90 -5.15 -1.73 -1.20
C ILE A 90 -3.74 -1.15 -1.16
N ASP A 91 -3.62 0.12 -1.55
CA ASP A 91 -2.43 0.97 -1.53
C ASP A 91 -1.24 0.45 -2.35
N THR A 92 -0.92 -0.82 -2.26
CA THR A 92 0.12 -1.49 -3.05
C THR A 92 -0.52 -2.57 -3.92
N ALA A 93 -0.36 -2.43 -5.23
CA ALA A 93 -0.89 -3.39 -6.20
C ALA A 93 -0.16 -4.74 -6.14
N LEU A 94 -0.88 -5.79 -6.45
CA LEU A 94 -0.37 -7.15 -6.63
C LEU A 94 -0.70 -7.60 -8.06
N PRO A 95 0.01 -7.09 -9.08
CA PRO A 95 -0.40 -7.21 -10.48
C PRO A 95 -0.44 -8.66 -10.99
N GLU A 96 0.51 -9.50 -10.59
CA GLU A 96 0.53 -10.92 -11.00
C GLU A 96 -0.62 -11.70 -10.35
N THR A 97 -0.85 -11.48 -9.06
CA THR A 97 -1.96 -12.08 -8.30
C THR A 97 -3.31 -11.61 -8.86
N GLN A 98 -3.43 -10.32 -9.15
CA GLN A 98 -4.64 -9.76 -9.77
C GLN A 98 -4.91 -10.37 -11.15
N ALA A 99 -3.89 -10.52 -11.98
CA ALA A 99 -4.03 -11.15 -13.30
C ALA A 99 -4.58 -12.58 -13.18
N ARG A 100 -4.08 -13.37 -12.22
CA ARG A 100 -4.54 -14.76 -11.99
C ARG A 100 -5.96 -14.85 -11.44
N HIS A 101 -6.36 -13.93 -10.58
CA HIS A 101 -7.62 -14.05 -9.80
C HIS A 101 -8.68 -13.00 -10.11
N ARG A 102 -8.45 -12.15 -11.11
CA ARG A 102 -9.41 -11.11 -11.54
C ARG A 102 -10.82 -11.67 -11.79
N ALA A 103 -10.93 -12.81 -12.45
CA ALA A 103 -12.20 -13.47 -12.72
C ALA A 103 -12.89 -14.05 -11.46
N LYS A 104 -12.19 -14.07 -10.32
CA LYS A 104 -12.68 -14.50 -9.01
C LYS A 104 -12.91 -13.33 -8.05
N GLY A 105 -12.96 -12.10 -8.58
CA GLY A 105 -13.24 -10.90 -7.80
C GLY A 105 -12.01 -10.22 -7.21
N PHE A 106 -10.78 -10.68 -7.49
CA PHE A 106 -9.60 -9.98 -7.02
C PHE A 106 -9.49 -8.60 -7.68
N GLY A 107 -9.46 -7.55 -6.85
CA GLY A 107 -9.29 -6.17 -7.29
C GLY A 107 -8.14 -5.47 -6.59
N TYR A 108 -7.88 -4.25 -7.04
CA TYR A 108 -6.95 -3.33 -6.40
C TYR A 108 -7.63 -1.97 -6.22
N VAL A 109 -7.49 -1.41 -5.04
CA VAL A 109 -7.95 -0.05 -4.73
C VAL A 109 -6.77 0.78 -4.26
N GLY A 110 -6.38 1.75 -5.05
CA GLY A 110 -5.25 2.62 -4.79
C GLY A 110 -4.92 3.49 -5.98
N THR A 111 -3.75 4.13 -5.91
CA THR A 111 -3.24 4.98 -6.99
C THR A 111 -2.20 4.24 -7.83
N ASP A 112 -1.98 4.66 -9.07
CA ASP A 112 -0.76 4.34 -9.78
C ASP A 112 0.40 5.12 -9.15
N ASN A 113 1.25 4.41 -8.42
CA ASN A 113 2.32 5.02 -7.61
C ASN A 113 3.35 5.78 -8.47
N TYR A 114 3.65 5.28 -9.67
CA TYR A 114 4.59 5.96 -10.57
C TYR A 114 4.02 7.26 -11.09
N THR A 115 2.81 7.24 -11.63
CA THR A 115 2.10 8.44 -12.12
C THR A 115 1.92 9.48 -11.02
N GLN A 116 1.60 9.04 -9.80
CA GLN A 116 1.47 9.94 -8.65
C GLN A 116 2.80 10.60 -8.28
N GLY A 117 3.90 9.83 -8.27
CA GLY A 117 5.24 10.37 -8.03
C GLY A 117 5.66 11.38 -9.08
N LYS A 118 5.40 11.08 -10.36
CA LYS A 118 5.66 11.99 -11.46
C LYS A 118 4.89 13.31 -11.31
N ALA A 119 3.58 13.26 -11.07
CA ALA A 119 2.76 14.45 -10.89
C ALA A 119 3.22 15.30 -9.70
N LEU A 120 3.64 14.66 -8.60
CA LEU A 120 4.19 15.37 -7.44
C LEU A 120 5.50 16.09 -7.80
N ALA A 121 6.43 15.43 -8.49
CA ALA A 121 7.69 16.04 -8.90
C ALA A 121 7.49 17.21 -9.87
N GLU A 122 6.58 17.07 -10.85
CA GLU A 122 6.20 18.14 -11.76
C GLU A 122 5.67 19.38 -10.99
N GLU A 123 4.82 19.15 -10.00
CA GLU A 123 4.26 20.23 -9.18
C GLU A 123 5.32 20.87 -8.27
N VAL A 124 6.25 20.08 -7.72
CA VAL A 124 7.41 20.62 -6.98
C VAL A 124 8.25 21.52 -7.86
N LEU A 125 8.65 21.06 -9.05
CA LEU A 125 9.43 21.85 -10.00
C LEU A 125 8.72 23.15 -10.36
N ARG A 126 7.40 23.08 -10.60
CA ARG A 126 6.59 24.26 -10.94
C ARG A 126 6.50 25.28 -9.80
N ARG A 127 6.35 24.83 -8.54
CA ARG A 127 6.19 25.72 -7.36
C ARG A 127 7.47 26.29 -6.83
N THR A 128 8.54 25.49 -6.85
CA THR A 128 9.81 25.87 -6.23
C THR A 128 10.79 26.51 -7.20
N ASN A 129 10.49 26.45 -8.50
CA ASN A 129 11.39 26.94 -9.55
C ASN A 129 12.78 26.30 -9.53
N LEU A 130 12.86 25.03 -9.05
CA LEU A 130 14.10 24.25 -9.08
C LEU A 130 14.58 24.08 -10.52
N LYS A 131 15.89 24.17 -10.72
CA LYS A 131 16.54 24.10 -12.02
C LYS A 131 17.86 23.33 -11.94
N LYS A 132 18.47 23.14 -13.11
CA LYS A 132 19.76 22.47 -13.21
C LYS A 132 20.81 23.06 -12.26
N GLY A 133 21.43 22.21 -11.47
CA GLY A 133 22.43 22.56 -10.47
C GLY A 133 21.90 22.75 -9.06
N ASP A 134 20.58 22.85 -8.88
CA ASP A 134 19.96 22.89 -7.56
C ASP A 134 19.95 21.49 -6.91
N ARG A 135 19.67 21.45 -5.61
CA ARG A 135 19.61 20.20 -4.82
C ARG A 135 18.21 20.01 -4.22
N ALA A 136 17.79 18.78 -4.16
CA ALA A 136 16.56 18.38 -3.49
C ALA A 136 16.79 17.18 -2.58
N PHE A 137 16.09 17.13 -1.45
CA PHE A 137 16.06 15.97 -0.57
C PHE A 137 14.77 15.20 -0.80
N VAL A 138 14.87 13.89 -1.01
CA VAL A 138 13.72 13.00 -1.18
C VAL A 138 13.77 11.90 -0.14
N TRP A 139 12.74 11.85 0.67
CA TRP A 139 12.53 10.81 1.67
C TRP A 139 11.44 9.85 1.20
N GLY A 140 11.72 8.56 1.09
CA GLY A 140 10.80 7.62 0.43
C GLY A 140 11.01 6.15 0.78
N LEU A 141 10.26 5.30 0.10
CA LEU A 141 10.15 3.85 0.34
C LEU A 141 10.48 3.06 -0.93
N LYS A 142 11.60 3.31 -1.61
CA LYS A 142 11.96 2.64 -2.89
C LYS A 142 11.97 1.11 -2.77
N ARG A 143 12.32 0.57 -1.61
CA ARG A 143 12.43 -0.88 -1.38
C ARG A 143 11.08 -1.61 -1.35
N ILE A 144 9.96 -0.92 -1.14
CA ILE A 144 8.64 -1.54 -1.05
C ILE A 144 8.12 -1.82 -2.48
N PRO A 145 7.78 -3.07 -2.82
CA PRO A 145 7.23 -3.42 -4.12
C PRO A 145 6.04 -2.52 -4.49
N ASP A 146 5.96 -2.10 -5.75
CA ASP A 146 4.98 -1.17 -6.30
C ASP A 146 4.93 0.20 -5.58
N ARG A 147 4.77 0.24 -4.25
CA ARG A 147 4.73 1.49 -3.46
C ARG A 147 5.99 2.34 -3.65
N GLY A 148 7.14 1.69 -3.83
CA GLY A 148 8.43 2.35 -4.07
C GLY A 148 8.51 3.10 -5.40
N ARG A 149 7.67 2.77 -6.37
CA ARG A 149 7.62 3.43 -7.68
C ARG A 149 7.30 4.92 -7.58
N ARG A 150 6.60 5.35 -6.51
CA ARG A 150 6.35 6.77 -6.24
C ARG A 150 7.66 7.54 -5.98
N ALA A 151 8.48 7.06 -5.06
CA ALA A 151 9.77 7.67 -4.77
C ALA A 151 10.72 7.58 -5.96
N GLN A 152 10.72 6.46 -6.69
CA GLN A 152 11.47 6.29 -7.94
C GLN A 152 11.12 7.38 -8.95
N ALA A 153 9.83 7.57 -9.25
CA ALA A 153 9.38 8.58 -10.21
C ALA A 153 9.75 10.01 -9.79
N ILE A 154 9.66 10.33 -8.49
CA ILE A 154 10.06 11.64 -7.97
C ILE A 154 11.54 11.89 -8.25
N VAL A 155 12.40 10.93 -7.91
CA VAL A 155 13.85 11.05 -8.11
C VAL A 155 14.17 11.20 -9.60
N GLU A 156 13.64 10.31 -10.44
CA GLU A 156 13.87 10.35 -11.89
C GLU A 156 13.46 11.69 -12.53
N MET A 157 12.32 12.24 -12.15
CA MET A 157 11.82 13.51 -12.69
C MET A 157 12.68 14.70 -12.26
N LEU A 158 13.13 14.73 -11.01
CA LEU A 158 14.02 15.79 -10.50
C LEU A 158 15.39 15.71 -11.16
N GLU A 159 15.95 14.49 -11.30
CA GLU A 159 17.23 14.29 -11.98
C GLU A 159 17.17 14.65 -13.46
N GLN A 160 16.07 14.33 -14.16
CA GLN A 160 15.85 14.74 -15.55
C GLN A 160 15.81 16.26 -15.70
N ALA A 161 15.32 16.99 -14.70
CA ALA A 161 15.37 18.45 -14.66
C ALA A 161 16.78 19.01 -14.32
N GLY A 162 17.77 18.13 -14.06
CA GLY A 162 19.12 18.49 -13.70
C GLY A 162 19.32 18.84 -12.22
N VAL A 163 18.35 18.52 -11.38
CA VAL A 163 18.44 18.69 -9.92
C VAL A 163 19.22 17.51 -9.32
N THR A 164 20.16 17.80 -8.43
CA THR A 164 20.86 16.75 -7.66
C THR A 164 19.94 16.27 -6.54
N VAL A 165 19.67 14.96 -6.48
CA VAL A 165 18.78 14.38 -5.47
C VAL A 165 19.57 13.66 -4.40
N ASP A 166 19.40 14.10 -3.14
CA ASP A 166 19.83 13.36 -1.96
C ASP A 166 18.64 12.48 -1.52
N TYR A 167 18.75 11.17 -1.71
CA TYR A 167 17.69 10.24 -1.38
C TYR A 167 17.94 9.54 -0.04
N GLN A 168 16.92 9.54 0.82
CA GLN A 168 16.92 8.79 2.07
C GLN A 168 15.79 7.74 2.07
N GLU A 169 16.14 6.48 2.26
CA GLU A 169 15.15 5.41 2.48
C GLU A 169 14.53 5.52 3.87
N ILE A 170 13.21 5.46 3.97
CA ILE A 170 12.49 5.34 5.24
C ILE A 170 12.66 3.92 5.75
N THR A 171 13.27 3.76 6.92
CA THR A 171 13.37 2.48 7.63
C THR A 171 12.43 2.48 8.83
N PRO A 172 12.10 1.29 9.39
CA PRO A 172 11.28 1.22 10.60
C PRO A 172 11.86 1.99 11.80
N GLU A 173 13.19 2.09 11.86
CA GLU A 173 13.89 2.83 12.90
C GLU A 173 13.70 4.34 12.73
N ILE A 174 13.88 4.84 11.51
CA ILE A 174 13.70 6.27 11.18
C ILE A 174 12.22 6.67 11.34
N ASP A 175 11.30 5.81 10.98
CA ASP A 175 9.86 6.09 11.09
C ASP A 175 9.41 6.23 12.56
N LYS A 176 10.09 5.54 13.47
CA LYS A 176 9.80 5.57 14.91
C LYS A 176 10.52 6.65 15.68
N ASP A 177 11.59 7.18 15.15
CA ASP A 177 12.39 8.23 15.80
C ASP A 177 12.33 9.54 15.01
N PRO A 178 11.51 10.51 15.44
CA PRO A 178 11.35 11.80 14.75
C PRO A 178 12.60 12.69 14.81
N VAL A 179 13.69 12.26 15.48
CA VAL A 179 14.93 13.01 15.62
C VAL A 179 15.99 12.53 14.63
N LEU A 180 15.81 11.35 14.04
CA LEU A 180 16.69 10.83 13.00
C LEU A 180 16.24 11.29 11.62
#